data_585996fe22777cbc32bc399044d189ed
#
_entry.id   585996fe22777cbc32bc399044d189ed
#
_cell.length_a   1.000
_cell.length_b   1.000
_cell.length_c   1.000
_cell.angle_alpha   90.00
_cell.angle_beta   90.00
_cell.angle_gamma   90.00
#
_symmetry.space_group_name_H-M   'P 1'
#
loop_
_entity.id
_entity.type
_entity.pdbx_description
1 polymer ?
#
loop_
_entity_poly.entity_id
_entity_poly.type
_entity_poly.pdbx_seq_one_letter_code
_entity_poly.pdbx_strand_id
1 'polypeptide(L)'
;WPELRFDLPPRRRYHFADQFRSPCSSSAGNFLKGVKWSPDGSSFLTSSDDNSLRMFYLPEDAYGAAAEDTAEAAVGGQDSYGASLQVNEGEPVYDFCWYPYMSVSDPATCVFASTSRDHPIHLWDATTGELRCTYRAYDAMDEITAALSISFNSTGSKLFAGYNKAIRVFDVHRPGRDFEQYSLLKGGEGPTGIISSISFSPQNGMLAVGSYSQTTAVYAEGNMEPLYVLHGQLGGVTQVLFSKDGNYLYTGGRKDPYILCWDIRNTVDIVYKLYRSCDTTNQRVQFDIEPCGKHLATGGQDGMVHIYDLQGGQWVTGFQAAADTVNGFSFHPYLPLATTSSG
;
A
#
# COMPACT_ATOMS: atom_id res chain seq x y z
N TRP A 1 -4.32 -18.98 11.20
CA TRP A 1 -4.95 -17.74 10.76
C TRP A 1 -6.42 -17.77 11.14
N PRO A 2 -7.02 -16.67 11.64
CA PRO A 2 -8.45 -16.59 11.82
C PRO A 2 -9.14 -16.77 10.45
N GLU A 3 -10.11 -17.64 10.38
CA GLU A 3 -10.91 -17.77 9.17
C GLU A 3 -11.87 -16.59 9.09
N LEU A 4 -11.67 -15.73 8.09
CA LEU A 4 -12.57 -14.60 7.86
C LEU A 4 -13.89 -15.11 7.29
N ARG A 5 -14.98 -14.66 7.87
CA ARG A 5 -16.34 -14.99 7.43
C ARG A 5 -16.91 -13.80 6.67
N PHE A 6 -17.31 -14.04 5.43
CA PHE A 6 -17.89 -13.02 4.56
C PHE A 6 -19.40 -13.23 4.29
N ASP A 7 -19.99 -14.17 4.98
CA ASP A 7 -21.44 -14.45 4.96
C ASP A 7 -22.26 -13.43 5.76
N LEU A 8 -21.60 -12.67 6.62
CA LEU A 8 -22.20 -11.58 7.38
C LEU A 8 -21.52 -10.26 7.03
N PRO A 9 -22.26 -9.13 7.04
CA PRO A 9 -21.66 -7.82 6.84
C PRO A 9 -20.67 -7.51 7.97
N PRO A 10 -19.53 -6.87 7.68
CA PRO A 10 -18.58 -6.49 8.69
C PRO A 10 -19.17 -5.45 9.64
N ARG A 11 -18.77 -5.49 10.89
CA ARG A 11 -19.15 -4.50 11.89
C ARG A 11 -18.04 -3.46 12.00
N ARG A 12 -18.40 -2.16 11.95
CA ARG A 12 -17.46 -1.08 12.23
C ARG A 12 -17.20 -1.02 13.73
N ARG A 13 -15.95 -1.22 14.16
CA ARG A 13 -15.54 -1.18 15.57
C ARG A 13 -15.02 0.19 15.97
N TYR A 14 -14.21 0.80 15.12
CA TYR A 14 -13.51 2.04 15.42
C TYR A 14 -13.70 3.04 14.29
N HIS A 15 -13.66 4.32 14.63
CA HIS A 15 -13.77 5.41 13.68
C HIS A 15 -12.84 6.55 14.09
N PHE A 16 -11.99 7.02 13.18
CA PHE A 16 -10.91 7.97 13.44
C PHE A 16 -11.10 9.30 12.69
N ALA A 17 -12.35 9.73 12.44
CA ALA A 17 -12.64 10.86 11.52
C ALA A 17 -12.31 12.23 12.09
N ASP A 18 -12.42 12.45 13.39
CA ASP A 18 -12.45 13.80 13.97
C ASP A 18 -11.12 14.56 13.81
N GLN A 19 -10.01 13.86 13.81
CA GLN A 19 -8.69 14.49 13.67
C GLN A 19 -8.33 14.91 12.25
N PHE A 20 -9.10 14.49 11.26
CA PHE A 20 -8.92 14.91 9.87
C PHE A 20 -9.78 16.11 9.50
N ARG A 21 -10.65 16.57 10.39
CA ARG A 21 -11.44 17.78 10.23
C ARG A 21 -10.62 19.00 10.62
N SER A 22 -10.45 19.93 9.67
CA SER A 22 -9.83 21.21 10.01
C SER A 22 -10.83 22.09 10.77
N PRO A 23 -10.48 22.60 11.96
CA PRO A 23 -11.37 23.45 12.72
C PRO A 23 -11.64 24.84 12.08
N CYS A 24 -10.87 25.22 11.05
CA CYS A 24 -10.88 26.56 10.47
C CYS A 24 -11.22 26.65 8.98
N SER A 25 -11.53 25.55 8.28
CA SER A 25 -11.80 25.65 6.84
C SER A 25 -13.23 25.28 6.48
N SER A 26 -13.92 26.22 5.85
CA SER A 26 -15.16 26.01 5.08
C SER A 26 -14.87 25.37 3.70
N SER A 27 -13.65 24.96 3.41
CA SER A 27 -13.20 24.36 2.17
C SER A 27 -12.92 22.86 2.34
N ALA A 28 -13.09 22.12 1.26
CA ALA A 28 -12.96 20.67 1.13
C ALA A 28 -12.11 20.00 2.21
N GLY A 29 -12.71 19.05 2.93
CA GLY A 29 -12.08 18.42 4.07
C GLY A 29 -10.76 17.72 3.69
N ASN A 30 -9.87 17.62 4.66
CA ASN A 30 -8.66 16.84 4.53
C ASN A 30 -9.03 15.37 4.32
N PHE A 31 -8.66 14.78 3.20
CA PHE A 31 -9.00 13.41 2.85
C PHE A 31 -7.79 12.47 2.98
N LEU A 32 -8.07 11.20 3.24
CA LEU A 32 -7.06 10.15 3.32
C LEU A 32 -6.68 9.65 1.92
N LYS A 33 -5.43 9.20 1.76
CA LYS A 33 -4.88 8.73 0.48
C LYS A 33 -4.45 7.27 0.50
N GLY A 34 -4.54 6.62 1.64
CA GLY A 34 -4.19 5.21 1.80
C GLY A 34 -3.95 4.81 3.24
N VAL A 35 -3.89 3.51 3.47
CA VAL A 35 -3.65 2.92 4.79
C VAL A 35 -2.81 1.66 4.67
N LYS A 36 -1.88 1.45 5.61
CA LYS A 36 -1.04 0.23 5.67
C LYS A 36 -0.84 -0.19 7.13
N TRP A 37 -1.15 -1.44 7.45
CA TRP A 37 -0.83 -2.04 8.75
C TRP A 37 0.67 -2.22 8.92
N SER A 38 1.14 -2.07 10.16
CA SER A 38 2.49 -2.51 10.53
C SER A 38 2.62 -4.04 10.43
N PRO A 39 3.81 -4.57 10.13
CA PRO A 39 4.02 -6.01 9.99
C PRO A 39 3.63 -6.81 11.24
N ASP A 40 3.77 -6.24 12.43
CA ASP A 40 3.40 -6.86 13.71
C ASP A 40 1.92 -6.68 14.07
N GLY A 41 1.16 -5.90 13.29
CA GLY A 41 -0.26 -5.62 13.50
C GLY A 41 -0.57 -4.69 14.69
N SER A 42 0.42 -4.12 15.34
CA SER A 42 0.21 -3.25 16.50
C SER A 42 -0.38 -1.88 16.15
N SER A 43 -0.14 -1.43 14.91
CA SER A 43 -0.50 -0.10 14.44
C SER A 43 -0.77 -0.06 12.94
N PHE A 44 -1.35 1.02 12.49
CA PHE A 44 -1.47 1.31 11.07
C PHE A 44 -1.10 2.76 10.77
N LEU A 45 -0.62 2.99 9.55
CA LEU A 45 -0.17 4.27 9.04
C LEU A 45 -1.07 4.75 7.93
N THR A 46 -1.46 6.03 7.94
CA THR A 46 -2.24 6.67 6.89
C THR A 46 -1.52 7.89 6.35
N SER A 47 -1.74 8.23 5.10
CA SER A 47 -1.38 9.53 4.52
C SER A 47 -2.63 10.33 4.21
N SER A 48 -2.55 11.65 4.29
CA SER A 48 -3.68 12.57 4.06
C SER A 48 -3.27 13.76 3.21
N ASP A 49 -4.26 14.51 2.73
CA ASP A 49 -4.06 15.61 1.79
C ASP A 49 -3.34 16.82 2.39
N ASP A 50 -3.32 16.92 3.72
CA ASP A 50 -2.53 17.91 4.46
C ASP A 50 -1.03 17.59 4.52
N ASN A 51 -0.53 16.70 3.65
CA ASN A 51 0.88 16.29 3.55
C ASN A 51 1.42 15.58 4.80
N SER A 52 0.53 15.07 5.64
CA SER A 52 0.91 14.40 6.88
C SER A 52 0.71 12.89 6.81
N LEU A 53 1.57 12.19 7.51
CA LEU A 53 1.41 10.78 7.86
C LEU A 53 1.00 10.69 9.32
N ARG A 54 -0.03 9.88 9.61
CA ARG A 54 -0.53 9.64 10.97
C ARG A 54 -0.53 8.17 11.29
N MET A 55 -0.01 7.84 12.46
CA MET A 55 0.02 6.48 12.98
C MET A 55 -1.01 6.33 14.11
N PHE A 56 -1.70 5.22 14.11
CA PHE A 56 -2.68 4.85 15.10
C PHE A 56 -2.35 3.48 15.66
N TYR A 57 -2.32 3.35 16.98
CA TYR A 57 -2.26 2.03 17.60
C TYR A 57 -3.63 1.35 17.57
N LEU A 58 -3.60 0.02 17.42
CA LEU A 58 -4.79 -0.79 17.60
C LEU A 58 -5.19 -0.73 19.08
N PRO A 59 -6.46 -0.38 19.40
CA PRO A 59 -6.93 -0.37 20.77
C PRO A 59 -6.80 -1.73 21.46
N GLU A 60 -6.47 -1.73 22.76
CA GLU A 60 -6.20 -2.96 23.52
C GLU A 60 -7.39 -3.93 23.55
N ASP A 61 -8.62 -3.41 23.56
CA ASP A 61 -9.86 -4.20 23.51
C ASP A 61 -10.00 -4.99 22.20
N ALA A 62 -9.33 -4.60 21.14
CA ALA A 62 -9.33 -5.34 19.88
C ALA A 62 -8.67 -6.71 19.99
N TYR A 63 -7.72 -6.88 20.90
CA TYR A 63 -7.03 -8.15 21.13
C TYR A 63 -7.86 -9.14 21.95
N GLY A 64 -8.80 -8.65 22.79
CA GLY A 64 -9.65 -9.48 23.66
C GLY A 64 -10.93 -10.00 23.02
N ALA A 65 -11.35 -9.44 21.93
CA ALA A 65 -12.70 -9.62 21.37
C ALA A 65 -12.84 -10.76 20.35
N ALA A 66 -11.87 -11.64 20.23
CA ALA A 66 -11.96 -12.82 19.36
C ALA A 66 -12.93 -13.91 19.91
N ALA A 67 -13.55 -13.73 21.07
CA ALA A 67 -14.23 -14.80 21.78
C ALA A 67 -15.72 -14.59 22.12
N GLU A 68 -16.30 -13.40 22.00
CA GLU A 68 -17.70 -13.23 22.40
C GLU A 68 -18.56 -12.51 21.34
N ASP A 69 -19.37 -13.29 20.66
CA ASP A 69 -20.53 -12.88 19.84
C ASP A 69 -21.67 -12.33 20.74
N THR A 70 -21.39 -11.39 21.62
CA THR A 70 -22.46 -10.74 22.39
C THR A 70 -23.00 -9.55 21.59
N ALA A 71 -24.24 -9.69 21.19
CA ALA A 71 -25.00 -8.78 20.31
C ALA A 71 -25.27 -7.38 20.88
N GLU A 72 -24.61 -6.94 21.93
CA GLU A 72 -24.94 -5.70 22.66
C GLU A 72 -23.73 -4.80 22.98
N ALA A 73 -22.62 -4.87 22.28
CA ALA A 73 -21.52 -3.96 22.51
C ALA A 73 -21.55 -2.77 21.54
N ALA A 74 -21.93 -1.62 22.10
CA ALA A 74 -21.56 -0.27 21.69
C ALA A 74 -22.23 0.34 20.45
N VAL A 75 -23.49 0.58 20.52
CA VAL A 75 -24.05 1.87 20.05
C VAL A 75 -23.88 2.84 21.23
N GLY A 76 -22.78 3.58 21.30
CA GLY A 76 -22.69 4.63 22.31
C GLY A 76 -21.33 4.93 22.93
N GLY A 77 -20.23 4.76 22.23
CA GLY A 77 -18.96 5.36 22.63
C GLY A 77 -18.38 6.13 21.48
N GLN A 78 -18.49 7.43 21.49
CA GLN A 78 -17.71 8.36 20.68
C GLN A 78 -16.29 8.43 21.27
N ASP A 79 -15.59 7.30 21.31
CA ASP A 79 -14.19 7.30 21.65
C ASP A 79 -13.44 7.78 20.41
N SER A 80 -13.14 9.06 20.40
CA SER A 80 -12.28 9.69 19.41
C SER A 80 -10.86 9.18 19.62
N TYR A 81 -10.47 8.16 18.86
CA TYR A 81 -9.10 7.66 18.86
C TYR A 81 -8.19 8.65 18.14
N GLY A 82 -7.27 9.27 18.89
CA GLY A 82 -6.28 10.20 18.36
C GLY A 82 -5.11 9.49 17.68
N ALA A 83 -4.46 10.16 16.73
CA ALA A 83 -3.19 9.70 16.21
C ALA A 83 -2.15 9.67 17.33
N SER A 84 -1.44 8.56 17.46
CA SER A 84 -0.34 8.41 18.40
C SER A 84 0.89 9.18 17.95
N LEU A 85 1.02 9.33 16.63
CA LEU A 85 2.11 10.01 15.96
C LEU A 85 1.61 10.74 14.73
N GLN A 86 2.15 11.94 14.49
CA GLN A 86 1.98 12.65 13.24
C GLN A 86 3.32 13.21 12.78
N VAL A 87 3.69 12.94 11.53
CA VAL A 87 4.82 13.54 10.85
C VAL A 87 4.33 14.32 9.64
N ASN A 88 4.95 15.48 9.39
CA ASN A 88 4.59 16.35 8.26
C ASN A 88 5.74 16.35 7.26
N GLU A 89 5.44 15.98 6.03
CA GLU A 89 6.40 15.98 4.92
C GLU A 89 6.58 17.37 4.27
N GLY A 90 5.68 18.30 4.54
CA GLY A 90 5.69 19.63 3.92
C GLY A 90 5.14 19.67 2.49
N GLU A 91 5.28 18.59 1.74
CA GLU A 91 4.82 18.42 0.36
C GLU A 91 3.97 17.14 0.22
N PRO A 92 3.17 17.01 -0.87
CA PRO A 92 2.32 15.85 -1.08
C PRO A 92 3.07 14.53 -1.01
N VAL A 93 2.60 13.64 -0.14
CA VAL A 93 3.13 12.29 0.02
C VAL A 93 2.78 11.45 -1.21
N TYR A 94 3.78 10.84 -1.82
CA TYR A 94 3.61 9.95 -2.97
C TYR A 94 3.44 8.49 -2.57
N ASP A 95 4.26 8.01 -1.63
CA ASP A 95 4.19 6.65 -1.11
C ASP A 95 4.80 6.57 0.28
N PHE A 96 4.47 5.50 0.99
CA PHE A 96 5.04 5.18 2.30
C PHE A 96 5.05 3.67 2.50
N CYS A 97 5.98 3.15 3.28
CA CYS A 97 6.06 1.74 3.61
C CYS A 97 6.68 1.50 4.98
N TRP A 98 6.20 0.48 5.66
CA TRP A 98 6.81 -0.02 6.89
C TRP A 98 8.09 -0.78 6.61
N TYR A 99 9.01 -0.74 7.57
CA TYR A 99 10.13 -1.68 7.60
C TYR A 99 9.58 -3.11 7.78
N PRO A 100 9.99 -4.09 6.96
CA PRO A 100 9.32 -5.41 6.92
C PRO A 100 9.41 -6.21 8.22
N TYR A 101 10.40 -5.94 9.05
CA TYR A 101 10.57 -6.58 10.37
C TYR A 101 10.20 -5.66 11.53
N MET A 102 9.38 -4.63 11.27
CA MET A 102 8.90 -3.74 12.31
C MET A 102 8.18 -4.53 13.39
N SER A 103 8.60 -4.31 14.64
CA SER A 103 7.98 -4.88 15.82
C SER A 103 8.10 -3.92 17.00
N VAL A 104 7.02 -3.70 17.71
CA VAL A 104 7.02 -2.85 18.93
C VAL A 104 7.90 -3.43 20.05
N SER A 105 8.23 -4.71 20.00
CA SER A 105 9.16 -5.35 20.93
C SER A 105 10.64 -5.01 20.68
N ASP A 106 10.95 -4.51 19.48
CA ASP A 106 12.30 -4.06 19.10
C ASP A 106 12.24 -2.63 18.53
N PRO A 107 12.47 -1.62 19.39
CA PRO A 107 12.40 -0.20 18.98
C PRO A 107 13.34 0.18 17.83
N ALA A 108 14.43 -0.57 17.62
CA ALA A 108 15.33 -0.33 16.50
C ALA A 108 14.67 -0.57 15.14
N THR A 109 13.70 -1.47 15.11
CA THR A 109 12.95 -1.83 13.89
C THR A 109 11.70 -0.98 13.67
N CYS A 110 11.28 -0.19 14.68
CA CYS A 110 10.09 0.65 14.61
C CYS A 110 10.33 1.85 13.70
N VAL A 111 10.37 1.60 12.38
CA VAL A 111 10.59 2.62 11.37
C VAL A 111 9.66 2.43 10.17
N PHE A 112 9.36 3.55 9.51
CA PHE A 112 8.72 3.58 8.21
C PHE A 112 9.42 4.59 7.30
N ALA A 113 9.35 4.34 6.00
CA ALA A 113 9.86 5.27 5.00
C ALA A 113 8.70 5.99 4.31
N SER A 114 8.95 7.22 3.88
CA SER A 114 8.03 8.00 3.06
C SER A 114 8.76 8.73 1.94
N THR A 115 8.01 9.03 0.90
CA THR A 115 8.47 9.89 -0.20
C THR A 115 7.43 10.94 -0.50
N SER A 116 7.87 12.16 -0.76
CA SER A 116 7.03 13.31 -1.06
C SER A 116 7.61 14.10 -2.22
N ARG A 117 6.81 15.01 -2.76
CA ARG A 117 7.22 15.83 -3.91
C ARG A 117 8.45 16.67 -3.55
N ASP A 118 9.44 16.66 -4.46
CA ASP A 118 10.66 17.47 -4.40
C ASP A 118 11.55 17.23 -3.16
N HIS A 119 11.29 16.16 -2.42
CA HIS A 119 12.06 15.77 -1.24
C HIS A 119 12.78 14.43 -1.42
N PRO A 120 13.86 14.18 -0.66
CA PRO A 120 14.48 12.87 -0.57
C PRO A 120 13.54 11.89 0.13
N ILE A 121 13.87 10.60 0.10
CA ILE A 121 13.18 9.61 0.90
C ILE A 121 13.56 9.81 2.37
N HIS A 122 12.57 9.89 3.24
CA HIS A 122 12.73 10.02 4.67
C HIS A 122 12.50 8.68 5.36
N LEU A 123 13.35 8.35 6.32
CA LEU A 123 13.15 7.23 7.26
C LEU A 123 12.82 7.79 8.64
N TRP A 124 11.63 7.50 9.11
CA TRP A 124 11.08 8.03 10.35
C TRP A 124 11.11 7.00 11.47
N ASP A 125 11.39 7.46 12.68
CA ASP A 125 11.17 6.68 13.88
C ASP A 125 9.67 6.64 14.21
N ALA A 126 9.09 5.46 14.24
CA ALA A 126 7.66 5.28 14.48
C ALA A 126 7.28 5.44 15.96
N THR A 127 8.24 5.51 16.86
CA THR A 127 8.00 5.72 18.29
C THR A 127 8.05 7.20 18.70
N THR A 128 8.94 7.96 18.06
CA THR A 128 9.19 9.38 18.41
C THR A 128 8.70 10.36 17.35
N GLY A 129 8.56 9.93 16.10
CA GLY A 129 8.29 10.81 14.95
C GLY A 129 9.51 11.59 14.47
N GLU A 130 10.67 11.30 14.98
CA GLU A 130 11.90 11.95 14.55
C GLU A 130 12.43 11.37 13.24
N LEU A 131 13.05 12.21 12.45
CA LEU A 131 13.71 11.79 11.23
C LEU A 131 15.02 11.05 11.57
N ARG A 132 15.08 9.74 11.28
CA ARG A 132 16.31 8.96 11.51
C ARG A 132 17.38 9.22 10.46
N CYS A 133 17.00 9.22 9.17
CA CYS A 133 17.93 9.47 8.07
C CYS A 133 17.19 9.78 6.77
N THR A 134 17.95 10.13 5.72
CA THR A 134 17.43 10.37 4.37
C THR A 134 18.23 9.60 3.33
N TYR A 135 17.52 9.15 2.27
CA TYR A 135 18.13 8.57 1.08
C TYR A 135 17.89 9.52 -0.09
N ARG A 136 18.98 10.05 -0.68
CA ARG A 136 18.95 11.18 -1.59
C ARG A 136 19.33 10.73 -3.01
N ALA A 137 18.39 10.83 -3.93
CA ALA A 137 18.64 10.65 -5.34
C ALA A 137 18.82 12.01 -6.00
N TYR A 138 19.79 12.10 -6.90
CA TYR A 138 20.09 13.30 -7.67
C TYR A 138 19.96 13.01 -9.16
N ASP A 139 19.53 14.00 -9.91
CA ASP A 139 19.52 13.97 -11.36
C ASP A 139 20.87 14.40 -11.95
N ALA A 140 20.92 14.55 -13.28
CA ALA A 140 22.14 14.97 -13.98
C ALA A 140 22.54 16.43 -13.71
N MET A 141 21.64 17.23 -13.15
CA MET A 141 21.86 18.62 -12.77
C MET A 141 22.23 18.78 -11.29
N ASP A 142 22.41 17.67 -10.57
CA ASP A 142 22.64 17.61 -9.12
C ASP A 142 21.48 18.17 -8.29
N GLU A 143 20.25 18.08 -8.85
CA GLU A 143 19.02 18.42 -8.14
C GLU A 143 18.38 17.17 -7.53
N ILE A 144 17.74 17.32 -6.36
CA ILE A 144 17.07 16.22 -5.69
C ILE A 144 15.87 15.75 -6.53
N THR A 145 15.83 14.45 -6.80
CA THR A 145 14.73 13.81 -7.51
C THR A 145 13.89 13.00 -6.54
N ALA A 146 12.57 13.26 -6.53
CA ALA A 146 11.64 12.52 -5.68
C ALA A 146 11.31 11.14 -6.26
N ALA A 147 11.31 10.12 -5.40
CA ALA A 147 10.77 8.81 -5.74
C ALA A 147 9.23 8.85 -5.73
N LEU A 148 8.59 8.12 -6.64
CA LEU A 148 7.12 8.03 -6.70
C LEU A 148 6.55 6.75 -6.10
N SER A 149 7.40 5.79 -5.86
CA SER A 149 7.08 4.55 -5.15
C SER A 149 8.30 4.06 -4.39
N ILE A 150 8.08 3.44 -3.25
CA ILE A 150 9.13 2.87 -2.42
C ILE A 150 8.72 1.52 -1.84
N SER A 151 9.67 0.62 -1.70
CA SER A 151 9.47 -0.64 -1.00
C SER A 151 10.79 -1.17 -0.44
N PHE A 152 10.77 -1.67 0.78
CA PHE A 152 11.88 -2.47 1.27
C PHE A 152 11.89 -3.83 0.59
N ASN A 153 13.05 -4.38 0.38
CA ASN A 153 13.16 -5.78 -0.06
C ASN A 153 12.79 -6.75 1.09
N SER A 154 12.65 -8.01 0.75
CA SER A 154 12.23 -9.06 1.69
C SER A 154 13.12 -9.22 2.93
N THR A 155 14.41 -8.85 2.82
CA THR A 155 15.36 -8.91 3.94
C THR A 155 15.44 -7.62 4.74
N GLY A 156 14.79 -6.54 4.31
CA GLY A 156 14.88 -5.22 4.94
C GLY A 156 16.25 -4.54 4.80
N SER A 157 17.18 -5.10 4.04
CA SER A 157 18.53 -4.57 3.87
C SER A 157 18.64 -3.49 2.80
N LYS A 158 17.71 -3.49 1.84
CA LYS A 158 17.68 -2.55 0.72
C LYS A 158 16.32 -1.87 0.59
N LEU A 159 16.35 -0.60 0.18
CA LEU A 159 15.17 0.20 -0.14
C LEU A 159 15.16 0.48 -1.65
N PHE A 160 14.15 -0.04 -2.32
CA PHE A 160 13.92 0.15 -3.74
C PHE A 160 13.01 1.35 -3.96
N ALA A 161 13.41 2.23 -4.85
CA ALA A 161 12.71 3.47 -5.13
C ALA A 161 12.46 3.64 -6.63
N GLY A 162 11.21 3.91 -7.00
CA GLY A 162 10.77 4.06 -8.37
C GLY A 162 10.83 5.50 -8.85
N TYR A 163 11.49 5.70 -9.98
CA TYR A 163 11.66 6.98 -10.67
C TYR A 163 11.10 6.89 -12.10
N ASN A 164 11.37 7.87 -12.92
CA ASN A 164 11.02 7.82 -14.33
C ASN A 164 11.96 6.84 -15.07
N LYS A 165 11.41 5.74 -15.57
CA LYS A 165 12.10 4.67 -16.34
C LYS A 165 13.23 3.95 -15.59
N ALA A 166 13.37 4.15 -14.29
CA ALA A 166 14.44 3.61 -13.50
C ALA A 166 14.02 3.24 -12.08
N ILE A 167 14.73 2.28 -11.53
CA ILE A 167 14.74 2.00 -10.09
C ILE A 167 16.12 2.39 -9.55
N ARG A 168 16.13 3.01 -8.38
CA ARG A 168 17.32 3.22 -7.58
C ARG A 168 17.22 2.42 -6.30
N VAL A 169 18.29 1.75 -5.92
CA VAL A 169 18.35 0.84 -4.79
C VAL A 169 19.35 1.39 -3.78
N PHE A 170 18.88 1.69 -2.59
CA PHE A 170 19.67 2.19 -1.49
C PHE A 170 19.96 1.08 -0.49
N ASP A 171 21.15 1.07 0.09
CA ASP A 171 21.48 0.27 1.26
C ASP A 171 20.87 0.95 2.50
N VAL A 172 20.03 0.22 3.23
CA VAL A 172 19.33 0.77 4.42
C VAL A 172 20.33 1.20 5.50
N HIS A 173 21.48 0.54 5.59
CA HIS A 173 22.52 0.86 6.58
C HIS A 173 23.50 1.96 6.12
N ARG A 174 23.36 2.44 4.88
CA ARG A 174 24.20 3.50 4.30
C ARG A 174 23.32 4.64 3.76
N PRO A 175 22.69 5.43 4.65
CA PRO A 175 21.89 6.57 4.20
C PRO A 175 22.75 7.61 3.50
N GLY A 176 22.13 8.43 2.66
CA GLY A 176 22.79 9.49 1.93
C GLY A 176 22.62 9.37 0.43
N ARG A 177 23.70 9.54 -0.32
CA ARG A 177 23.69 9.68 -1.79
C ARG A 177 24.03 8.41 -2.55
N ASP A 178 24.46 7.37 -1.88
CA ASP A 178 24.93 6.13 -2.53
C ASP A 178 23.75 5.25 -2.91
N PHE A 179 23.62 4.94 -4.19
CA PHE A 179 22.62 4.03 -4.73
C PHE A 179 23.10 3.28 -5.95
N GLU A 180 22.54 2.13 -6.19
CA GLU A 180 22.63 1.41 -7.46
C GLU A 180 21.46 1.83 -8.35
N GLN A 181 21.70 2.10 -9.63
CA GLN A 181 20.62 2.47 -10.57
C GLN A 181 20.44 1.40 -11.63
N TYR A 182 19.19 1.00 -11.81
CA TYR A 182 18.77 0.05 -12.84
C TYR A 182 17.81 0.72 -13.83
N SER A 183 18.24 0.78 -15.11
CA SER A 183 17.33 1.15 -16.19
C SER A 183 16.40 -0.03 -16.49
N LEU A 184 15.09 0.24 -16.54
CA LEU A 184 14.08 -0.80 -16.75
C LEU A 184 13.81 -1.11 -18.22
N LEU A 185 14.39 -0.32 -19.14
CA LEU A 185 14.30 -0.59 -20.56
C LEU A 185 15.50 -1.44 -21.00
N LYS A 186 15.25 -2.67 -21.42
CA LYS A 186 16.24 -3.52 -22.08
C LYS A 186 15.72 -3.90 -23.46
N GLY A 187 16.49 -3.65 -24.51
CA GLY A 187 16.11 -3.99 -25.88
C GLY A 187 14.86 -3.28 -26.44
N GLY A 188 14.43 -2.19 -25.79
CA GLY A 188 13.21 -1.47 -26.17
C GLY A 188 11.94 -1.98 -25.46
N GLU A 189 12.06 -3.03 -24.66
CA GLU A 189 10.96 -3.59 -23.87
C GLU A 189 11.08 -3.19 -22.41
N GLY A 190 9.93 -3.02 -21.72
CA GLY A 190 9.84 -2.67 -20.31
C GLY A 190 9.04 -1.39 -20.04
N PRO A 191 8.89 -1.00 -18.77
CA PRO A 191 8.18 0.21 -18.36
C PRO A 191 8.84 1.48 -18.90
N THR A 192 8.08 2.28 -19.64
CA THR A 192 8.59 3.50 -20.31
C THR A 192 8.31 4.78 -19.54
N GLY A 193 7.54 4.72 -18.48
CA GLY A 193 7.08 5.87 -17.71
C GLY A 193 7.55 5.88 -16.26
N ILE A 194 6.82 6.65 -15.47
CA ILE A 194 7.03 6.75 -14.03
C ILE A 194 6.72 5.42 -13.35
N ILE A 195 7.63 4.95 -12.52
CA ILE A 195 7.46 3.74 -11.71
C ILE A 195 6.61 4.10 -10.48
N SER A 196 5.40 3.59 -10.48
CA SER A 196 4.34 3.98 -9.56
C SER A 196 4.06 2.96 -8.46
N SER A 197 4.56 1.73 -8.61
CA SER A 197 4.38 0.68 -7.61
C SER A 197 5.50 -0.35 -7.70
N ILE A 198 5.93 -0.85 -6.55
CA ILE A 198 6.93 -1.92 -6.42
C ILE A 198 6.41 -2.91 -5.39
N SER A 199 6.50 -4.21 -5.70
CA SER A 199 6.13 -5.29 -4.78
C SER A 199 7.11 -6.45 -4.92
N PHE A 200 7.49 -7.04 -3.80
CA PHE A 200 8.35 -8.22 -3.76
C PHE A 200 7.52 -9.49 -3.65
N SER A 201 7.94 -10.53 -4.36
CA SER A 201 7.37 -11.87 -4.20
C SER A 201 7.78 -12.42 -2.84
N PRO A 202 6.85 -13.00 -2.05
CA PRO A 202 7.20 -13.54 -0.74
C PRO A 202 8.07 -14.81 -0.80
N GLN A 203 8.17 -15.47 -1.94
CA GLN A 203 8.82 -16.79 -2.04
C GLN A 203 9.82 -16.96 -3.19
N ASN A 204 9.69 -16.21 -4.28
CA ASN A 204 10.35 -16.57 -5.54
C ASN A 204 11.55 -15.67 -5.90
N GLY A 205 12.00 -14.79 -5.00
CA GLY A 205 13.11 -13.87 -5.29
C GLY A 205 12.88 -12.98 -6.50
N MET A 206 11.63 -12.57 -6.72
CA MET A 206 11.19 -11.70 -7.79
C MET A 206 10.61 -10.40 -7.24
N LEU A 207 10.66 -9.36 -8.05
CA LEU A 207 9.91 -8.13 -7.80
C LEU A 207 9.10 -7.73 -9.02
N ALA A 208 7.92 -7.18 -8.78
CA ALA A 208 7.06 -6.60 -9.79
C ALA A 208 7.09 -5.08 -9.71
N VAL A 209 7.10 -4.45 -10.87
CA VAL A 209 7.20 -3.00 -11.03
C VAL A 209 6.06 -2.54 -11.92
N GLY A 210 5.17 -1.73 -11.39
CA GLY A 210 4.08 -1.11 -12.15
C GLY A 210 4.46 0.31 -12.61
N SER A 211 3.99 0.70 -13.78
CA SER A 211 4.25 2.02 -14.36
C SER A 211 2.97 2.74 -14.75
N TYR A 212 2.99 4.07 -14.69
CA TYR A 212 1.92 4.89 -15.26
C TYR A 212 1.80 4.80 -16.78
N SER A 213 2.75 4.16 -17.46
CA SER A 213 2.65 3.81 -18.88
C SER A 213 1.85 2.52 -19.13
N GLN A 214 1.01 2.07 -18.20
CA GLN A 214 0.11 0.91 -18.32
C GLN A 214 0.85 -0.44 -18.40
N THR A 215 2.13 -0.46 -18.07
CA THR A 215 2.97 -1.64 -18.16
C THR A 215 3.39 -2.11 -16.78
N THR A 216 3.36 -3.41 -16.57
CA THR A 216 3.96 -4.06 -15.41
C THR A 216 5.09 -4.95 -15.89
N ALA A 217 6.21 -4.94 -15.20
CA ALA A 217 7.33 -5.84 -15.48
C ALA A 217 7.74 -6.58 -14.21
N VAL A 218 8.23 -7.79 -14.38
CA VAL A 218 8.74 -8.65 -13.32
C VAL A 218 10.22 -8.88 -13.52
N TYR A 219 10.99 -8.70 -12.47
CA TYR A 219 12.45 -8.84 -12.45
C TYR A 219 12.90 -9.83 -11.41
N ALA A 220 14.05 -10.46 -11.64
CA ALA A 220 14.77 -11.18 -10.59
C ALA A 220 15.33 -10.18 -9.57
N GLU A 221 15.07 -10.39 -8.27
CA GLU A 221 15.46 -9.44 -7.21
C GLU A 221 16.98 -9.26 -7.11
N GLY A 222 17.74 -10.34 -7.30
CA GLY A 222 19.20 -10.32 -7.04
C GLY A 222 20.02 -9.49 -8.04
N ASN A 223 19.61 -9.44 -9.30
CA ASN A 223 20.37 -8.81 -10.38
C ASN A 223 19.56 -7.88 -11.28
N MET A 224 18.29 -7.68 -10.99
CA MET A 224 17.35 -6.88 -11.78
C MET A 224 17.24 -7.32 -13.25
N GLU A 225 17.40 -8.63 -13.48
CA GLU A 225 17.19 -9.20 -14.82
C GLU A 225 15.70 -9.27 -15.14
N PRO A 226 15.24 -8.76 -16.30
CA PRO A 226 13.83 -8.81 -16.69
C PRO A 226 13.41 -10.26 -16.97
N LEU A 227 12.29 -10.66 -16.38
CA LEU A 227 11.70 -11.98 -16.56
C LEU A 227 10.47 -11.91 -17.45
N TYR A 228 9.56 -10.97 -17.19
CA TYR A 228 8.30 -10.80 -17.90
C TYR A 228 7.93 -9.34 -18.04
N VAL A 229 7.25 -9.00 -19.15
CA VAL A 229 6.60 -7.71 -19.35
C VAL A 229 5.13 -7.99 -19.63
N LEU A 230 4.25 -7.41 -18.81
CA LEU A 230 2.80 -7.67 -18.82
C LEU A 230 2.08 -6.42 -19.34
N HIS A 231 1.23 -6.63 -20.33
CA HIS A 231 0.39 -5.61 -20.96
C HIS A 231 -1.08 -6.00 -20.84
N GLY A 232 -1.96 -5.03 -20.60
CA GLY A 232 -3.39 -5.29 -20.53
C GLY A 232 -4.16 -4.35 -19.62
N GLN A 233 -3.44 -3.56 -18.82
CA GLN A 233 -4.03 -2.53 -18.01
C GLN A 233 -4.50 -1.37 -18.89
N LEU A 234 -5.74 -0.88 -18.68
CA LEU A 234 -6.31 0.22 -19.45
C LEU A 234 -5.82 1.59 -18.98
N GLY A 235 -5.50 1.70 -17.68
CA GLY A 235 -4.97 2.91 -17.07
C GLY A 235 -3.57 2.73 -16.50
N GLY A 236 -2.94 3.83 -16.07
CA GLY A 236 -1.64 3.75 -15.42
C GLY A 236 -1.68 2.90 -14.17
N VAL A 237 -0.77 1.94 -14.05
CA VAL A 237 -0.70 1.03 -12.89
C VAL A 237 -0.45 1.83 -11.63
N THR A 238 -1.22 1.58 -10.59
CA THR A 238 -1.10 2.25 -9.28
C THR A 238 -0.70 1.30 -8.17
N GLN A 239 -0.96 0.00 -8.35
CA GLN A 239 -0.59 -1.01 -7.38
C GLN A 239 -0.31 -2.35 -8.07
N VAL A 240 0.74 -3.01 -7.62
CA VAL A 240 1.06 -4.40 -7.93
C VAL A 240 1.21 -5.16 -6.62
N LEU A 241 0.74 -6.41 -6.57
CA LEU A 241 0.77 -7.22 -5.36
C LEU A 241 0.85 -8.70 -5.71
N PHE A 242 1.82 -9.40 -5.17
CA PHE A 242 1.91 -10.86 -5.31
C PHE A 242 0.91 -11.57 -4.39
N SER A 243 0.42 -12.73 -4.83
CA SER A 243 -0.26 -13.67 -3.95
C SER A 243 0.68 -14.17 -2.84
N LYS A 244 0.10 -14.65 -1.73
CA LYS A 244 0.90 -15.12 -0.58
C LYS A 244 1.79 -16.34 -0.91
N ASP A 245 1.42 -17.13 -1.89
CA ASP A 245 2.21 -18.24 -2.43
C ASP A 245 3.20 -17.84 -3.53
N GLY A 246 3.18 -16.56 -3.96
CA GLY A 246 4.05 -16.01 -4.99
C GLY A 246 3.76 -16.49 -6.42
N ASN A 247 2.68 -17.26 -6.65
CA ASN A 247 2.35 -17.82 -7.97
C ASN A 247 1.56 -16.87 -8.85
N TYR A 248 0.84 -15.93 -8.25
CA TYR A 248 0.01 -14.96 -8.96
C TYR A 248 0.45 -13.53 -8.66
N LEU A 249 0.27 -12.67 -9.64
CA LEU A 249 0.45 -11.23 -9.52
C LEU A 249 -0.87 -10.52 -9.84
N TYR A 250 -1.24 -9.58 -8.98
CA TYR A 250 -2.41 -8.72 -9.16
C TYR A 250 -1.96 -7.32 -9.51
N THR A 251 -2.54 -6.74 -10.55
CA THR A 251 -2.23 -5.38 -11.00
C THR A 251 -3.49 -4.55 -11.09
N GLY A 252 -3.47 -3.34 -10.54
CA GLY A 252 -4.59 -2.40 -10.61
C GLY A 252 -4.12 -1.02 -11.08
N GLY A 253 -4.94 -0.34 -11.86
CA GLY A 253 -4.63 0.95 -12.44
C GLY A 253 -5.65 2.03 -12.06
N ARG A 254 -5.30 3.28 -12.28
CA ARG A 254 -6.24 4.41 -12.21
C ARG A 254 -7.06 4.48 -13.49
N LYS A 255 -8.31 4.97 -13.41
CA LYS A 255 -9.24 5.00 -14.55
C LYS A 255 -9.37 3.63 -15.23
N ASP A 256 -9.31 2.57 -14.45
CA ASP A 256 -9.40 1.20 -14.89
C ASP A 256 -10.31 0.41 -13.94
N PRO A 257 -11.43 -0.12 -14.42
CA PRO A 257 -12.39 -0.83 -13.57
C PRO A 257 -11.95 -2.23 -13.18
N TYR A 258 -10.73 -2.67 -13.56
CA TYR A 258 -10.31 -4.04 -13.32
C TYR A 258 -8.96 -4.13 -12.60
N ILE A 259 -8.91 -5.04 -11.63
CA ILE A 259 -7.68 -5.64 -11.16
C ILE A 259 -7.44 -6.89 -12.00
N LEU A 260 -6.27 -7.02 -12.60
CA LEU A 260 -5.90 -8.16 -13.44
C LEU A 260 -5.11 -9.17 -12.62
N CYS A 261 -5.44 -10.45 -12.80
CA CYS A 261 -4.70 -11.56 -12.21
C CYS A 261 -3.83 -12.22 -13.29
N TRP A 262 -2.55 -12.39 -12.97
CA TRP A 262 -1.55 -13.01 -13.83
C TRP A 262 -0.96 -14.25 -13.13
N ASP A 263 -0.86 -15.38 -13.83
CA ASP A 263 -0.07 -16.53 -13.36
C ASP A 263 1.38 -16.32 -13.76
N ILE A 264 2.26 -16.15 -12.76
CA ILE A 264 3.70 -15.87 -12.99
C ILE A 264 4.43 -17.06 -13.60
N ARG A 265 3.90 -18.26 -13.48
CA ARG A 265 4.46 -19.48 -14.08
C ARG A 265 4.10 -19.59 -15.56
N ASN A 266 3.02 -18.91 -16.00
CA ASN A 266 2.55 -18.86 -17.37
C ASN A 266 1.87 -17.51 -17.66
N THR A 267 2.65 -16.54 -18.10
CA THR A 267 2.25 -15.15 -18.28
C THR A 267 1.62 -14.86 -19.65
N VAL A 268 1.15 -15.88 -20.38
CA VAL A 268 0.61 -15.72 -21.75
C VAL A 268 -0.65 -14.89 -21.76
N ASP A 269 -1.56 -15.14 -20.80
CA ASP A 269 -2.86 -14.49 -20.73
C ASP A 269 -3.23 -14.06 -19.29
N ILE A 270 -4.18 -13.14 -19.20
CA ILE A 270 -4.84 -12.76 -17.96
C ILE A 270 -5.69 -13.93 -17.49
N VAL A 271 -5.49 -14.40 -16.25
CA VAL A 271 -6.22 -15.54 -15.68
C VAL A 271 -7.70 -15.16 -15.46
N TYR A 272 -7.91 -14.02 -14.80
CA TYR A 272 -9.23 -13.42 -14.61
C TYR A 272 -9.10 -11.93 -14.26
N LYS A 273 -10.23 -11.24 -14.27
CA LYS A 273 -10.35 -9.81 -13.93
C LYS A 273 -11.31 -9.63 -12.79
N LEU A 274 -10.94 -8.82 -11.80
CA LEU A 274 -11.78 -8.46 -10.67
C LEU A 274 -12.26 -7.02 -10.88
N TYR A 275 -13.58 -6.84 -10.90
CA TYR A 275 -14.18 -5.53 -11.08
C TYR A 275 -14.03 -4.67 -9.82
N ARG A 276 -13.83 -3.38 -10.02
CA ARG A 276 -13.96 -2.34 -8.97
C ARG A 276 -14.45 -1.05 -9.60
N SER A 277 -15.22 -0.26 -8.85
CA SER A 277 -15.62 1.07 -9.28
C SER A 277 -14.41 2.01 -9.21
N CYS A 278 -13.72 2.20 -10.34
CA CYS A 278 -12.48 3.00 -10.42
C CYS A 278 -12.23 3.56 -11.84
N ASP A 279 -13.26 3.60 -12.68
CA ASP A 279 -13.17 3.91 -14.12
C ASP A 279 -13.03 5.42 -14.40
N THR A 280 -13.43 6.29 -13.47
CA THR A 280 -13.37 7.76 -13.67
C THR A 280 -12.37 8.46 -12.76
N THR A 281 -11.92 7.83 -11.68
CA THR A 281 -11.01 8.44 -10.70
C THR A 281 -9.54 8.32 -11.08
N ASN A 282 -8.79 9.39 -10.81
CA ASN A 282 -7.33 9.38 -10.83
C ASN A 282 -6.70 8.95 -9.49
N GLN A 283 -7.51 8.78 -8.44
CA GLN A 283 -7.01 8.35 -7.15
C GLN A 283 -6.37 6.97 -7.23
N ARG A 284 -5.42 6.72 -6.36
CA ARG A 284 -4.91 5.37 -6.10
C ARG A 284 -5.92 4.68 -5.20
N VAL A 285 -6.57 3.65 -5.71
CA VAL A 285 -7.46 2.80 -4.93
C VAL A 285 -6.72 1.54 -4.57
N GLN A 286 -6.52 1.32 -3.27
CA GLN A 286 -5.79 0.17 -2.75
C GLN A 286 -6.66 -1.08 -2.75
N PHE A 287 -6.00 -2.21 -2.92
CA PHE A 287 -6.53 -3.55 -2.67
C PHE A 287 -5.51 -4.34 -1.85
N ASP A 288 -5.98 -5.33 -1.11
CA ASP A 288 -5.14 -6.17 -0.28
C ASP A 288 -5.62 -7.61 -0.29
N ILE A 289 -4.71 -8.54 -0.01
CA ILE A 289 -4.98 -9.96 0.08
C ILE A 289 -4.93 -10.37 1.55
N GLU A 290 -5.99 -11.02 2.02
CA GLU A 290 -6.03 -11.49 3.40
C GLU A 290 -4.84 -12.40 3.75
N PRO A 291 -4.46 -12.49 5.02
CA PRO A 291 -3.28 -13.25 5.43
C PRO A 291 -3.26 -14.70 5.00
N CYS A 292 -4.42 -15.38 4.94
CA CYS A 292 -4.50 -16.76 4.46
C CYS A 292 -4.44 -16.91 2.92
N GLY A 293 -4.51 -15.81 2.17
CA GLY A 293 -4.35 -15.80 0.72
C GLY A 293 -5.55 -16.28 -0.10
N LYS A 294 -6.73 -16.44 0.51
CA LYS A 294 -7.94 -16.93 -0.19
C LYS A 294 -8.75 -15.81 -0.82
N HIS A 295 -8.77 -14.62 -0.23
CA HIS A 295 -9.60 -13.51 -0.68
C HIS A 295 -8.79 -12.25 -0.91
N LEU A 296 -9.26 -11.44 -1.85
CA LEU A 296 -8.80 -10.09 -2.12
C LEU A 296 -9.94 -9.12 -1.86
N ALA A 297 -9.65 -8.04 -1.16
CA ALA A 297 -10.58 -6.93 -0.97
C ALA A 297 -10.07 -5.66 -1.63
N THR A 298 -10.96 -4.90 -2.25
CA THR A 298 -10.65 -3.63 -2.92
C THR A 298 -11.68 -2.57 -2.59
N GLY A 299 -11.21 -1.35 -2.37
CA GLY A 299 -12.08 -0.18 -2.33
C GLY A 299 -12.59 0.21 -3.72
N GLY A 300 -13.43 1.23 -3.76
CA GLY A 300 -13.99 1.81 -4.98
C GLY A 300 -14.42 3.26 -4.81
N GLN A 301 -14.60 3.96 -5.91
CA GLN A 301 -15.05 5.35 -5.93
C GLN A 301 -16.54 5.52 -5.51
N ASP A 302 -17.29 4.43 -5.48
CA ASP A 302 -18.68 4.33 -5.01
C ASP A 302 -18.79 4.21 -3.48
N GLY A 303 -17.66 4.22 -2.77
CA GLY A 303 -17.62 4.03 -1.32
C GLY A 303 -17.79 2.58 -0.86
N MET A 304 -17.83 1.64 -1.81
CA MET A 304 -17.95 0.21 -1.54
C MET A 304 -16.58 -0.45 -1.34
N VAL A 305 -16.58 -1.49 -0.55
CA VAL A 305 -15.52 -2.51 -0.54
C VAL A 305 -16.07 -3.77 -1.18
N HIS A 306 -15.34 -4.31 -2.16
CA HIS A 306 -15.68 -5.58 -2.82
C HIS A 306 -14.68 -6.66 -2.41
N ILE A 307 -15.18 -7.86 -2.17
CA ILE A 307 -14.39 -9.03 -1.76
C ILE A 307 -14.54 -10.13 -2.80
N TYR A 308 -13.42 -10.68 -3.23
CA TYR A 308 -13.31 -11.70 -4.26
C TYR A 308 -12.60 -12.94 -3.74
N ASP A 309 -13.09 -14.12 -4.10
CA ASP A 309 -12.36 -15.38 -3.96
C ASP A 309 -11.25 -15.44 -5.02
N LEU A 310 -10.04 -15.76 -4.59
CA LEU A 310 -8.88 -15.81 -5.49
C LEU A 310 -8.70 -17.14 -6.21
N GLN A 311 -9.42 -18.19 -5.81
CA GLN A 311 -9.36 -19.47 -6.51
C GLN A 311 -9.99 -19.38 -7.90
N GLY A 312 -11.13 -18.68 -8.01
CA GLY A 312 -11.87 -18.55 -9.26
C GLY A 312 -12.08 -17.12 -9.74
N GLY A 313 -11.62 -16.12 -9.00
CA GLY A 313 -11.87 -14.71 -9.29
C GLY A 313 -13.34 -14.30 -9.15
N GLN A 314 -14.11 -15.04 -8.34
CA GLN A 314 -15.54 -14.79 -8.18
C GLN A 314 -15.81 -13.75 -7.09
N TRP A 315 -16.78 -12.88 -7.37
CA TRP A 315 -17.26 -11.94 -6.35
C TRP A 315 -17.95 -12.72 -5.21
N VAL A 316 -17.56 -12.42 -3.97
CA VAL A 316 -18.10 -13.05 -2.77
C VAL A 316 -19.15 -12.15 -2.12
N THR A 317 -18.77 -10.92 -1.82
CA THR A 317 -19.63 -9.93 -1.17
C THR A 317 -19.12 -8.52 -1.36
N GLY A 318 -19.92 -7.54 -0.98
CA GLY A 318 -19.54 -6.14 -0.91
C GLY A 318 -20.35 -5.42 0.15
N PHE A 319 -19.77 -4.37 0.71
CA PHE A 319 -20.43 -3.54 1.72
C PHE A 319 -20.06 -2.07 1.55
N GLN A 320 -20.98 -1.19 1.95
CA GLN A 320 -20.74 0.25 1.99
C GLN A 320 -19.85 0.58 3.19
N ALA A 321 -18.62 1.04 2.92
CA ALA A 321 -17.65 1.40 3.95
C ALA A 321 -17.63 2.91 4.22
N ALA A 322 -17.86 3.72 3.21
CA ALA A 322 -17.87 5.18 3.33
C ALA A 322 -18.92 5.81 2.38
N ALA A 323 -19.22 7.08 2.60
CA ALA A 323 -20.07 7.85 1.69
C ALA A 323 -19.32 8.38 0.45
N ASP A 324 -17.99 8.40 0.50
CA ASP A 324 -17.09 8.84 -0.55
C ASP A 324 -16.14 7.70 -0.95
N THR A 325 -15.25 7.95 -1.90
CA THR A 325 -14.28 6.97 -2.40
C THR A 325 -13.54 6.25 -1.27
N VAL A 326 -13.58 4.94 -1.26
CA VAL A 326 -12.70 4.11 -0.43
C VAL A 326 -11.39 3.93 -1.20
N ASN A 327 -10.42 4.77 -0.91
CA ASN A 327 -9.12 4.77 -1.58
C ASN A 327 -8.07 3.90 -0.89
N GLY A 328 -8.27 3.57 0.39
CA GLY A 328 -7.39 2.67 1.14
C GLY A 328 -8.12 1.49 1.73
N PHE A 329 -7.49 0.33 1.62
CA PHE A 329 -7.93 -0.90 2.26
C PHE A 329 -6.70 -1.73 2.67
N SER A 330 -6.68 -2.24 3.89
CA SER A 330 -5.64 -3.16 4.35
C SER A 330 -6.17 -4.13 5.40
N PHE A 331 -5.91 -5.43 5.22
CA PHE A 331 -6.20 -6.45 6.21
C PHE A 331 -5.18 -6.39 7.35
N HIS A 332 -5.66 -6.63 8.56
CA HIS A 332 -4.77 -6.84 9.70
C HIS A 332 -3.98 -8.14 9.51
N PRO A 333 -2.66 -8.16 9.79
CA PRO A 333 -1.84 -9.34 9.51
C PRO A 333 -2.19 -10.59 10.31
N TYR A 334 -2.85 -10.47 11.48
CA TYR A 334 -3.09 -11.59 12.39
C TYR A 334 -4.52 -11.70 12.93
N LEU A 335 -5.30 -10.62 12.92
CA LEU A 335 -6.65 -10.58 13.48
C LEU A 335 -7.71 -10.50 12.37
N PRO A 336 -8.96 -10.91 12.63
CA PRO A 336 -10.05 -10.78 11.67
C PRO A 336 -10.56 -9.33 11.57
N LEU A 337 -9.64 -8.42 11.31
CA LEU A 337 -9.89 -6.99 11.18
C LEU A 337 -9.37 -6.48 9.85
N ALA A 338 -9.97 -5.41 9.38
CA ALA A 338 -9.47 -4.62 8.25
C ALA A 338 -9.65 -3.14 8.54
N THR A 339 -8.82 -2.32 7.90
CA THR A 339 -8.91 -0.87 7.98
C THR A 339 -9.20 -0.31 6.60
N THR A 340 -10.11 0.66 6.53
CA THR A 340 -10.42 1.40 5.31
C THR A 340 -10.09 2.87 5.50
N SER A 341 -9.67 3.54 4.44
CA SER A 341 -9.58 4.99 4.37
C SER A 341 -10.40 5.53 3.21
N SER A 342 -10.96 6.72 3.39
CA SER A 342 -11.84 7.35 2.40
C SER A 342 -11.55 8.83 2.21
N GLY A 343 -11.87 9.34 1.00
CA GLY A 343 -11.77 10.74 0.66
C GLY A 343 -11.82 11.06 -0.82
#